data_2e6d360bda694a805715fcee00f2a30c
#
_entry.id   2e6d360bda694a805715fcee00f2a30c
#
_cell.length_a   1.000
_cell.length_b   1.000
_cell.length_c   1.000
_cell.angle_alpha   90.00
_cell.angle_beta   90.00
_cell.angle_gamma   90.00
#
_symmetry.space_group_name_H-M   'P 1'
#
loop_
_entity.id
_entity.type
_entity.pdbx_description
1 polymer ?
#
loop_
_entity_poly.entity_id
_entity_poly.type
_entity_poly.pdbx_seq_one_letter_code
_entity_poly.pdbx_strand_id
1 'polypeptide(L)'
;FDISLCDGFGAKREMITAKFKAYATSSSTLPSLNWYIQKKSKTKPAENLFILGGGIAGCTTAVALKKRGFNVSIIDRHGEVGKEASANSRAVIYPKLSTESGSLAEFNLIALKLATNYYREFWANDLGEQCGVLLLPTSDKENEEFSKLQTKHQCNDKFFELVNLKQIQKLSGIKLDIAHGLFFPTLGWLSIPEVCKFITKKYDIPIISKDATGISLVKRDNSWDVFDENDTVIVNAKKLIIANSYEVQNLKPTSYLSLKKLRGQVTEFCSNQESEKLKCVICGDGYLTPSINGIHACGATYNHNDLSESINELDHRANFGKLISTDLKFKNLIHNIDSTDISGWVGFRGTTRDYLPFAGPVPNFDEMKEKFSYLRLDAKKASDDIGSYFPNLYVNSGMGSRGLSYAPFCAEIIAAEISNQIPFIPKQIRLDIHPARFIIRDLKKKRI
;
A
#
# COMPACT_ATOMS: atom_id res chain seq x y z
N PHE A 1 -29.18 -0.68 -18.95
CA PHE A 1 -28.83 -2.09 -19.01
C PHE A 1 -30.08 -2.95 -19.14
N ASP A 2 -30.06 -3.93 -20.05
CA ASP A 2 -30.96 -5.07 -19.99
C ASP A 2 -30.38 -6.09 -19.03
N ILE A 3 -31.03 -6.28 -17.91
CA ILE A 3 -30.61 -7.21 -16.88
C ILE A 3 -31.41 -8.51 -17.06
N SER A 4 -30.73 -9.63 -17.12
CA SER A 4 -31.34 -10.96 -17.15
C SER A 4 -30.65 -11.90 -16.17
N LEU A 5 -31.42 -12.81 -15.63
CA LEU A 5 -30.91 -13.94 -14.86
C LEU A 5 -30.56 -15.07 -15.85
N CYS A 6 -29.47 -15.74 -15.64
CA CYS A 6 -29.06 -16.94 -16.34
C CYS A 6 -28.56 -17.98 -15.36
N ASP A 7 -28.42 -19.23 -15.82
CA ASP A 7 -27.93 -20.31 -14.99
C ASP A 7 -26.57 -19.99 -14.38
N GLY A 8 -26.41 -20.31 -13.12
CA GLY A 8 -25.20 -20.06 -12.37
C GLY A 8 -24.05 -20.94 -12.81
N PHE A 9 -22.82 -20.48 -12.55
CA PHE A 9 -21.61 -21.24 -12.79
C PHE A 9 -21.10 -21.86 -11.47
N GLY A 10 -20.75 -23.14 -11.51
CA GLY A 10 -20.28 -23.87 -10.33
C GLY A 10 -21.41 -24.11 -9.30
N ALA A 11 -21.20 -23.70 -8.05
CA ALA A 11 -22.17 -23.84 -6.96
C ALA A 11 -23.25 -22.74 -6.90
N LYS A 12 -23.24 -21.79 -7.82
CA LYS A 12 -24.23 -20.69 -7.86
C LYS A 12 -25.45 -21.12 -8.65
N ARG A 13 -26.65 -20.86 -8.09
CA ARG A 13 -27.92 -21.18 -8.77
C ARG A 13 -28.16 -20.25 -9.97
N GLU A 14 -27.83 -18.98 -9.83
CA GLU A 14 -28.12 -17.96 -10.83
C GLU A 14 -26.99 -16.93 -10.94
N MET A 15 -26.84 -16.36 -12.11
CA MET A 15 -25.98 -15.21 -12.38
C MET A 15 -26.80 -14.09 -12.99
N ILE A 16 -26.42 -12.85 -12.68
CA ILE A 16 -26.96 -11.67 -13.33
C ILE A 16 -26.08 -11.35 -14.54
N THR A 17 -26.69 -11.30 -15.72
CA THR A 17 -26.05 -10.75 -16.92
C THR A 17 -26.70 -9.41 -17.27
N ALA A 18 -25.90 -8.47 -17.76
CA ALA A 18 -26.37 -7.16 -18.16
C ALA A 18 -25.80 -6.79 -19.53
N LYS A 19 -26.70 -6.47 -20.47
CA LYS A 19 -26.34 -5.85 -21.76
C LYS A 19 -26.45 -4.34 -21.63
N PHE A 20 -25.41 -3.62 -22.05
CA PHE A 20 -25.47 -2.18 -22.13
C PHE A 20 -26.42 -1.75 -23.23
N LYS A 21 -27.51 -1.04 -22.89
CA LYS A 21 -28.30 -0.32 -23.86
C LYS A 21 -27.68 1.03 -24.17
N ALA A 22 -27.59 1.40 -25.43
CA ALA A 22 -27.16 2.73 -25.81
C ALA A 22 -27.95 3.81 -25.03
N TYR A 23 -27.25 4.87 -24.65
CA TYR A 23 -27.70 5.94 -23.80
C TYR A 23 -29.17 6.33 -24.02
N ALA A 24 -30.06 6.02 -23.08
CA ALA A 24 -31.20 6.86 -22.84
C ALA A 24 -30.69 8.03 -21.98
N THR A 25 -30.75 9.24 -22.50
CA THR A 25 -30.51 10.47 -21.76
C THR A 25 -31.67 10.72 -20.79
N SER A 26 -31.85 9.88 -19.81
CA SER A 26 -32.65 10.19 -18.63
C SER A 26 -31.72 10.67 -17.55
N SER A 27 -31.63 11.97 -17.41
CA SER A 27 -30.96 12.65 -16.31
C SER A 27 -31.68 12.39 -15.00
N SER A 28 -31.49 11.24 -14.40
CA SER A 28 -31.64 11.14 -12.94
C SER A 28 -30.37 11.76 -12.32
N THR A 29 -30.35 13.07 -12.23
CA THR A 29 -29.34 13.84 -11.54
C THR A 29 -29.46 13.62 -10.04
N LEU A 30 -28.92 12.47 -9.54
CA LEU A 30 -28.51 12.47 -8.16
C LEU A 30 -27.43 13.56 -8.03
N PRO A 31 -27.57 14.51 -7.11
CA PRO A 31 -26.61 15.58 -6.91
C PRO A 31 -25.24 14.97 -6.64
N SER A 32 -24.32 15.04 -7.59
CA SER A 32 -23.00 14.47 -7.48
C SER A 32 -21.97 15.59 -7.34
N LEU A 33 -21.15 15.48 -6.32
CA LEU A 33 -19.92 16.27 -6.25
C LEU A 33 -18.88 15.64 -7.17
N ASN A 34 -18.56 16.33 -8.26
CA ASN A 34 -17.65 15.83 -9.31
C ASN A 34 -16.20 16.27 -9.12
N TRP A 35 -15.83 16.67 -7.90
CA TRP A 35 -14.50 17.16 -7.56
C TRP A 35 -13.35 16.20 -7.93
N TYR A 36 -13.61 14.90 -7.99
CA TYR A 36 -12.63 13.85 -8.32
C TYR A 36 -12.45 13.62 -9.83
N ILE A 37 -13.25 14.27 -10.65
CA ILE A 37 -13.17 14.13 -12.10
C ILE A 37 -12.15 15.12 -12.63
N GLN A 38 -11.17 14.58 -13.37
CA GLN A 38 -10.17 15.36 -14.11
C GLN A 38 -10.60 15.48 -15.59
N LYS A 39 -10.34 16.64 -16.22
CA LYS A 39 -10.39 16.75 -17.68
C LYS A 39 -9.34 15.80 -18.27
N LYS A 40 -9.81 14.82 -19.03
CA LYS A 40 -8.90 13.83 -19.64
C LYS A 40 -8.11 14.45 -20.78
N SER A 41 -6.79 14.26 -20.77
CA SER A 41 -5.96 14.47 -21.96
C SER A 41 -5.86 13.15 -22.74
N LYS A 42 -5.77 13.24 -24.06
CA LYS A 42 -5.52 12.05 -24.89
C LYS A 42 -4.07 11.62 -24.65
N THR A 43 -3.87 10.41 -24.14
CA THR A 43 -2.57 9.83 -23.87
C THR A 43 -2.18 8.90 -25.02
N LYS A 44 -0.95 9.02 -25.51
CA LYS A 44 -0.39 8.08 -26.50
C LYS A 44 0.50 7.05 -25.76
N PRO A 45 0.41 5.76 -26.05
CA PRO A 45 1.21 4.73 -25.38
C PRO A 45 2.73 4.94 -25.48
N ALA A 46 3.22 5.56 -26.57
CA ALA A 46 4.65 5.82 -26.78
C ALA A 46 5.23 7.02 -26.01
N GLU A 47 4.44 7.71 -25.16
CA GLU A 47 4.96 8.84 -24.38
C GLU A 47 5.88 8.34 -23.24
N ASN A 48 6.99 9.06 -23.02
CA ASN A 48 7.89 8.79 -21.90
C ASN A 48 7.28 9.27 -20.60
N LEU A 49 7.17 8.36 -19.63
CA LEU A 49 6.70 8.63 -18.29
C LEU A 49 7.86 8.49 -17.32
N PHE A 50 7.91 9.38 -16.33
CA PHE A 50 8.91 9.31 -15.29
C PHE A 50 8.24 9.12 -13.93
N ILE A 51 8.90 8.34 -13.07
CA ILE A 51 8.44 8.08 -11.71
C ILE A 51 9.54 8.53 -10.74
N LEU A 52 9.20 9.40 -9.79
CA LEU A 52 10.10 9.81 -8.72
C LEU A 52 9.99 8.82 -7.56
N GLY A 53 11.08 8.13 -7.27
CA GLY A 53 11.21 7.15 -6.19
C GLY A 53 11.17 5.70 -6.69
N GLY A 54 12.23 4.97 -6.40
CA GLY A 54 12.46 3.56 -6.73
C GLY A 54 12.04 2.57 -5.64
N GLY A 55 11.19 2.99 -4.70
CA GLY A 55 10.59 2.09 -3.71
C GLY A 55 9.50 1.20 -4.31
N ILE A 56 8.87 0.36 -3.48
CA ILE A 56 7.83 -0.58 -3.93
C ILE A 56 6.67 0.12 -4.65
N ALA A 57 6.28 1.32 -4.24
CA ALA A 57 5.23 2.10 -4.88
C ALA A 57 5.61 2.51 -6.31
N GLY A 58 6.83 2.99 -6.51
CA GLY A 58 7.34 3.37 -7.84
C GLY A 58 7.52 2.16 -8.74
N CYS A 59 8.16 1.09 -8.25
CA CYS A 59 8.39 -0.12 -9.02
C CYS A 59 7.09 -0.80 -9.49
N THR A 60 6.09 -0.93 -8.60
CA THR A 60 4.79 -1.51 -8.98
C THR A 60 4.04 -0.62 -9.97
N THR A 61 4.14 0.71 -9.82
CA THR A 61 3.55 1.67 -10.79
C THR A 61 4.21 1.53 -12.16
N ALA A 62 5.53 1.39 -12.20
CA ALA A 62 6.26 1.19 -13.44
C ALA A 62 5.80 -0.08 -14.18
N VAL A 63 5.63 -1.21 -13.46
CA VAL A 63 5.10 -2.46 -14.05
C VAL A 63 3.70 -2.26 -14.62
N ALA A 64 2.80 -1.64 -13.85
CA ALA A 64 1.42 -1.45 -14.26
C ALA A 64 1.32 -0.60 -15.55
N LEU A 65 2.22 0.38 -15.70
CA LEU A 65 2.33 1.21 -16.91
C LEU A 65 3.02 0.48 -18.07
N LYS A 66 4.12 -0.24 -17.82
CA LYS A 66 4.82 -1.06 -18.84
C LYS A 66 3.88 -2.10 -19.46
N LYS A 67 3.07 -2.78 -18.65
CA LYS A 67 2.05 -3.74 -19.12
C LYS A 67 0.99 -3.10 -20.03
N ARG A 68 0.85 -1.77 -20.00
CA ARG A 68 -0.02 -0.97 -20.87
C ARG A 68 0.69 -0.32 -22.05
N GLY A 69 1.96 -0.69 -22.26
CA GLY A 69 2.76 -0.26 -23.40
C GLY A 69 3.42 1.13 -23.26
N PHE A 70 3.48 1.69 -22.06
CA PHE A 70 4.17 2.96 -21.82
C PHE A 70 5.69 2.77 -21.66
N ASN A 71 6.46 3.74 -22.13
CA ASN A 71 7.88 3.86 -21.82
C ASN A 71 8.04 4.52 -20.46
N VAL A 72 8.61 3.80 -19.50
CA VAL A 72 8.72 4.24 -18.11
C VAL A 72 10.16 4.21 -17.65
N SER A 73 10.60 5.28 -16.98
CA SER A 73 11.88 5.34 -16.27
C SER A 73 11.67 5.78 -14.83
N ILE A 74 12.49 5.29 -13.91
CA ILE A 74 12.48 5.65 -12.51
C ILE A 74 13.64 6.61 -12.23
N ILE A 75 13.38 7.68 -11.48
CA ILE A 75 14.40 8.59 -10.94
C ILE A 75 14.54 8.27 -9.45
N ASP A 76 15.72 7.87 -9.00
CA ASP A 76 16.00 7.57 -7.60
C ASP A 76 17.38 8.05 -7.20
N ARG A 77 17.51 8.67 -6.02
CA ARG A 77 18.76 9.26 -5.51
C ARG A 77 19.86 8.22 -5.30
N HIS A 78 19.50 7.01 -4.95
CA HIS A 78 20.45 5.94 -4.67
C HIS A 78 21.01 5.25 -5.93
N GLY A 79 20.47 5.55 -7.12
CA GLY A 79 20.85 4.87 -8.36
C GLY A 79 20.44 3.40 -8.44
N GLU A 80 19.75 2.91 -7.42
CA GLU A 80 19.21 1.56 -7.30
C GLU A 80 17.84 1.59 -6.61
N VAL A 81 17.05 0.54 -6.81
CA VAL A 81 15.69 0.45 -6.27
C VAL A 81 15.62 -0.31 -4.95
N GLY A 82 14.49 -0.18 -4.23
CA GLY A 82 14.23 -0.93 -3.00
C GLY A 82 14.99 -0.40 -1.77
N LYS A 83 15.31 0.88 -1.75
CA LYS A 83 15.95 1.56 -0.62
C LYS A 83 14.94 2.21 0.32
N GLU A 84 15.42 2.91 1.34
CA GLU A 84 14.62 3.65 2.32
C GLU A 84 13.56 2.76 2.99
N ALA A 85 12.29 3.17 3.01
CA ALA A 85 11.19 2.38 3.55
C ALA A 85 11.01 1.01 2.86
N SER A 86 11.56 0.84 1.67
CA SER A 86 11.51 -0.39 0.89
C SER A 86 12.75 -1.29 1.06
N ALA A 87 13.67 -0.97 1.98
CA ALA A 87 14.85 -1.77 2.25
C ALA A 87 14.58 -3.00 3.15
N ASN A 88 13.31 -3.25 3.53
CA ASN A 88 12.96 -4.40 4.36
C ASN A 88 13.15 -5.71 3.59
N SER A 89 14.16 -6.49 4.00
CA SER A 89 14.51 -7.80 3.43
C SER A 89 13.48 -8.89 3.76
N ARG A 90 12.62 -8.68 4.78
CA ARG A 90 11.63 -9.66 5.27
C ARG A 90 10.30 -8.99 5.61
N ALA A 91 9.73 -8.33 4.62
CA ALA A 91 8.46 -7.65 4.76
C ALA A 91 7.29 -8.63 4.71
N VAL A 92 6.43 -8.55 5.71
CA VAL A 92 5.24 -9.41 5.82
C VAL A 92 4.07 -8.78 5.09
N ILE A 93 3.32 -9.58 4.32
CA ILE A 93 2.00 -9.17 3.84
C ILE A 93 1.02 -9.30 5.02
N TYR A 94 0.91 -8.23 5.80
CA TYR A 94 0.12 -8.22 7.03
C TYR A 94 -1.38 -8.18 6.73
N PRO A 95 -2.17 -9.18 7.20
CA PRO A 95 -3.61 -9.19 7.01
C PRO A 95 -4.29 -8.19 7.96
N LYS A 96 -4.98 -7.18 7.40
CA LYS A 96 -5.81 -6.25 8.17
C LYS A 96 -7.25 -6.38 7.74
N LEU A 97 -8.00 -7.18 8.49
CA LEU A 97 -9.44 -7.35 8.32
C LEU A 97 -10.20 -6.58 9.40
N SER A 98 -11.48 -6.35 9.19
CA SER A 98 -12.38 -5.72 10.15
C SER A 98 -13.79 -6.30 10.04
N THR A 99 -14.44 -6.46 11.17
CA THR A 99 -15.87 -6.77 11.27
C THR A 99 -16.74 -5.58 10.93
N GLU A 100 -16.20 -4.36 11.04
CA GLU A 100 -16.90 -3.14 10.66
C GLU A 100 -17.11 -3.08 9.14
N SER A 101 -18.18 -2.41 8.74
CA SER A 101 -18.45 -2.08 7.34
C SER A 101 -17.91 -0.68 7.07
N GLY A 102 -17.29 -0.48 5.90
CA GLY A 102 -16.78 0.83 5.51
C GLY A 102 -15.63 0.73 4.52
N SER A 103 -15.32 1.85 3.91
CA SER A 103 -14.35 1.94 2.81
C SER A 103 -12.96 1.46 3.19
N LEU A 104 -12.49 1.72 4.42
CA LEU A 104 -11.18 1.27 4.88
C LEU A 104 -11.11 -0.26 4.98
N ALA A 105 -12.15 -0.89 5.52
CA ALA A 105 -12.22 -2.35 5.62
C ALA A 105 -12.29 -3.01 4.24
N GLU A 106 -13.11 -2.46 3.35
CA GLU A 106 -13.25 -2.93 1.98
C GLU A 106 -11.94 -2.73 1.19
N PHE A 107 -11.31 -1.55 1.31
CA PHE A 107 -10.01 -1.27 0.70
C PHE A 107 -8.95 -2.27 1.15
N ASN A 108 -8.83 -2.51 2.46
CA ASN A 108 -7.86 -3.46 3.01
C ASN A 108 -8.06 -4.87 2.45
N LEU A 109 -9.31 -5.34 2.39
CA LEU A 109 -9.62 -6.67 1.89
C LEU A 109 -9.30 -6.82 0.39
N ILE A 110 -9.70 -5.84 -0.43
CA ILE A 110 -9.45 -5.87 -1.88
C ILE A 110 -7.94 -5.77 -2.15
N ALA A 111 -7.24 -4.84 -1.50
CA ALA A 111 -5.80 -4.67 -1.65
C ALA A 111 -5.04 -5.94 -1.23
N LEU A 112 -5.44 -6.58 -0.13
CA LEU A 112 -4.83 -7.81 0.34
C LEU A 112 -5.03 -8.98 -0.64
N LYS A 113 -6.25 -9.17 -1.17
CA LYS A 113 -6.54 -10.21 -2.18
C LYS A 113 -5.77 -9.98 -3.49
N LEU A 114 -5.68 -8.73 -3.93
CA LEU A 114 -4.89 -8.38 -5.12
C LEU A 114 -3.42 -8.65 -4.89
N ALA A 115 -2.86 -8.24 -3.74
CA ALA A 115 -1.47 -8.47 -3.40
C ALA A 115 -1.12 -9.95 -3.38
N THR A 116 -1.97 -10.81 -2.80
CA THR A 116 -1.77 -12.27 -2.79
C THR A 116 -1.59 -12.84 -4.20
N ASN A 117 -2.40 -12.38 -5.15
CA ASN A 117 -2.29 -12.80 -6.56
C ASN A 117 -1.08 -12.17 -7.26
N TYR A 118 -0.80 -10.89 -6.98
CA TYR A 118 0.30 -10.14 -7.59
C TYR A 118 1.66 -10.77 -7.24
N TYR A 119 1.85 -11.18 -5.98
CA TYR A 119 3.15 -11.70 -5.52
C TYR A 119 3.39 -13.17 -5.77
N ARG A 120 2.47 -13.93 -6.37
CA ARG A 120 2.69 -15.35 -6.71
C ARG A 120 3.94 -15.59 -7.54
N GLU A 121 4.18 -14.74 -8.52
CA GLU A 121 5.36 -14.83 -9.37
C GLU A 121 6.67 -14.59 -8.59
N PHE A 122 6.64 -13.68 -7.63
CA PHE A 122 7.82 -13.34 -6.85
C PHE A 122 8.20 -14.47 -5.88
N TRP A 123 7.24 -15.10 -5.25
CA TRP A 123 7.47 -16.30 -4.46
C TRP A 123 7.96 -17.48 -5.32
N ALA A 124 7.45 -17.64 -6.54
CA ALA A 124 7.93 -18.65 -7.48
C ALA A 124 9.37 -18.39 -7.99
N ASN A 125 9.92 -17.22 -7.76
CA ASN A 125 11.31 -16.83 -8.07
C ASN A 125 12.16 -16.64 -6.81
N ASP A 126 11.78 -17.24 -5.68
CA ASP A 126 12.52 -17.25 -4.41
C ASP A 126 12.81 -15.85 -3.82
N LEU A 127 11.95 -14.86 -4.10
CA LEU A 127 12.09 -13.50 -3.54
C LEU A 127 11.40 -13.34 -2.18
N GLY A 128 11.07 -14.45 -1.54
CA GLY A 128 10.38 -14.58 -0.29
C GLY A 128 9.73 -15.94 -0.18
N GLU A 129 8.81 -16.12 0.76
CA GLU A 129 8.15 -17.41 0.97
C GLU A 129 6.66 -17.23 1.25
N GLN A 130 5.83 -18.02 0.55
CA GLN A 130 4.40 -18.14 0.80
C GLN A 130 4.15 -19.18 1.89
N CYS A 131 4.75 -19.01 3.06
CA CYS A 131 4.71 -19.96 4.18
C CYS A 131 3.42 -19.87 5.02
N GLY A 132 2.51 -18.99 4.68
CA GLY A 132 1.33 -18.67 5.49
C GLY A 132 1.63 -17.59 6.52
N VAL A 133 0.53 -16.93 6.96
CA VAL A 133 0.55 -15.94 8.05
C VAL A 133 -0.47 -16.34 9.10
N LEU A 134 -0.01 -16.52 10.33
CA LEU A 134 -0.84 -16.78 11.50
C LEU A 134 -1.02 -15.47 12.28
N LEU A 135 -2.22 -14.94 12.30
CA LEU A 135 -2.58 -13.75 13.07
C LEU A 135 -3.13 -14.18 14.42
N LEU A 136 -2.47 -13.75 15.49
CA LEU A 136 -2.82 -14.04 16.87
C LEU A 136 -3.49 -12.82 17.51
N PRO A 137 -4.54 -13.00 18.33
CA PRO A 137 -5.18 -11.91 19.03
C PRO A 137 -4.26 -11.36 20.14
N THR A 138 -4.26 -10.06 20.32
CA THR A 138 -3.50 -9.34 21.35
C THR A 138 -4.41 -8.84 22.49
N SER A 139 -5.72 -9.11 22.39
CA SER A 139 -6.72 -8.77 23.39
C SER A 139 -7.96 -9.67 23.25
N ASP A 140 -8.75 -9.77 24.34
CA ASP A 140 -10.02 -10.50 24.32
C ASP A 140 -10.98 -9.97 23.27
N LYS A 141 -10.98 -8.66 23.05
CA LYS A 141 -11.79 -8.03 22.01
C LYS A 141 -11.40 -8.53 20.60
N GLU A 142 -10.11 -8.62 20.28
CA GLU A 142 -9.65 -9.16 18.99
C GLU A 142 -9.99 -10.65 18.85
N ASN A 143 -9.93 -11.41 19.94
CA ASN A 143 -10.34 -12.81 19.94
C ASN A 143 -11.83 -12.98 19.56
N GLU A 144 -12.71 -12.14 20.10
CA GLU A 144 -14.13 -12.11 19.70
C GLU A 144 -14.31 -11.67 18.24
N GLU A 145 -13.53 -10.68 17.79
CA GLU A 145 -13.57 -10.19 16.41
C GLU A 145 -13.18 -11.28 15.41
N PHE A 146 -12.23 -12.14 15.72
CA PHE A 146 -11.82 -13.26 14.84
C PHE A 146 -12.95 -14.22 14.55
N SER A 147 -13.74 -14.57 15.56
CA SER A 147 -14.93 -15.42 15.40
C SER A 147 -16.00 -14.75 14.54
N LYS A 148 -16.21 -13.45 14.71
CA LYS A 148 -17.14 -12.66 13.88
C LYS A 148 -16.66 -12.54 12.43
N LEU A 149 -15.33 -12.40 12.20
CA LEU A 149 -14.76 -12.36 10.87
C LEU A 149 -14.98 -13.66 10.10
N GLN A 150 -14.81 -14.80 10.75
CA GLN A 150 -15.11 -16.09 10.13
C GLN A 150 -16.57 -16.18 9.69
N THR A 151 -17.52 -15.81 10.54
CA THR A 151 -18.95 -15.81 10.21
C THR A 151 -19.26 -14.87 9.06
N LYS A 152 -18.69 -13.67 9.05
CA LYS A 152 -18.89 -12.67 7.99
C LYS A 152 -18.36 -13.11 6.62
N HIS A 153 -17.30 -13.90 6.59
CA HIS A 153 -16.59 -14.32 5.38
C HIS A 153 -16.70 -15.80 5.05
N GLN A 154 -17.68 -16.51 5.63
CA GLN A 154 -17.93 -17.95 5.43
C GLN A 154 -17.94 -18.41 3.96
N CYS A 155 -18.27 -17.53 3.02
CA CYS A 155 -18.25 -17.83 1.58
C CYS A 155 -16.85 -17.75 0.92
N ASN A 156 -15.79 -17.43 1.68
CA ASN A 156 -14.42 -17.25 1.19
C ASN A 156 -13.42 -18.17 1.91
N ASP A 157 -13.82 -19.38 2.13
CA ASP A 157 -13.23 -20.44 2.94
C ASP A 157 -11.78 -20.83 2.64
N LYS A 158 -11.19 -20.33 1.56
CA LYS A 158 -9.77 -20.55 1.22
C LYS A 158 -8.86 -19.34 1.48
N PHE A 159 -9.42 -18.21 1.90
CA PHE A 159 -8.62 -17.01 2.09
C PHE A 159 -8.01 -16.93 3.50
N PHE A 160 -8.78 -17.32 4.51
CA PHE A 160 -8.31 -17.54 5.88
C PHE A 160 -9.24 -18.52 6.61
N GLU A 161 -8.73 -19.09 7.69
CA GLU A 161 -9.49 -19.98 8.59
C GLU A 161 -9.24 -19.63 10.05
N LEU A 162 -10.25 -19.79 10.89
CA LEU A 162 -10.11 -19.72 12.34
C LEU A 162 -9.51 -21.04 12.82
N VAL A 163 -8.40 -20.97 13.53
CA VAL A 163 -7.65 -22.13 14.00
C VAL A 163 -7.60 -22.17 15.52
N ASN A 164 -7.68 -23.37 16.07
CA ASN A 164 -7.57 -23.61 17.52
C ASN A 164 -6.11 -23.86 17.95
N LEU A 165 -5.87 -23.96 19.27
CA LEU A 165 -4.52 -24.14 19.82
C LEU A 165 -3.74 -25.31 19.16
N LYS A 166 -4.36 -26.47 18.96
CA LYS A 166 -3.67 -27.63 18.33
C LYS A 166 -3.27 -27.32 16.90
N GLN A 167 -4.14 -26.65 16.16
CA GLN A 167 -3.87 -26.23 14.79
C GLN A 167 -2.78 -25.15 14.74
N ILE A 168 -2.83 -24.16 15.67
CA ILE A 168 -1.82 -23.12 15.83
C ILE A 168 -0.42 -23.75 15.99
N GLN A 169 -0.27 -24.68 16.94
CA GLN A 169 0.99 -25.35 17.20
C GLN A 169 1.49 -26.20 16.02
N LYS A 170 0.56 -26.86 15.31
CA LYS A 170 0.87 -27.65 14.11
C LYS A 170 1.35 -26.76 12.95
N LEU A 171 0.64 -25.65 12.70
CA LEU A 171 0.91 -24.72 11.60
C LEU A 171 2.18 -23.90 11.86
N SER A 172 2.34 -23.39 13.07
CA SER A 172 3.52 -22.62 13.44
C SER A 172 4.77 -23.48 13.65
N GLY A 173 4.63 -24.74 14.05
CA GLY A 173 5.75 -25.63 14.40
C GLY A 173 6.33 -25.39 15.81
N ILE A 174 5.83 -24.40 16.54
CA ILE A 174 6.29 -24.02 17.88
C ILE A 174 5.16 -24.14 18.92
N LYS A 175 5.54 -24.20 20.20
CA LYS A 175 4.57 -24.24 21.31
C LYS A 175 4.11 -22.83 21.63
N LEU A 176 2.80 -22.61 21.57
CA LEU A 176 2.11 -21.39 21.98
C LEU A 176 0.93 -21.74 22.88
N ASP A 177 0.47 -20.78 23.69
CA ASP A 177 -0.63 -20.98 24.64
C ASP A 177 -1.93 -20.24 24.24
N ILE A 178 -1.98 -19.68 23.03
CA ILE A 178 -3.13 -18.92 22.50
C ILE A 178 -4.21 -19.86 21.99
N ALA A 179 -5.44 -19.66 22.48
CA ALA A 179 -6.59 -20.55 22.20
C ALA A 179 -7.03 -20.54 20.73
N HIS A 180 -7.01 -19.38 20.08
CA HIS A 180 -7.50 -19.19 18.71
C HIS A 180 -6.64 -18.21 17.93
N GLY A 181 -6.62 -18.33 16.59
CA GLY A 181 -5.95 -17.44 15.65
C GLY A 181 -6.61 -17.48 14.30
N LEU A 182 -6.25 -16.56 13.41
CA LEU A 182 -6.61 -16.61 11.99
C LEU A 182 -5.39 -17.02 11.16
N PHE A 183 -5.52 -18.09 10.41
CA PHE A 183 -4.46 -18.54 9.49
C PHE A 183 -4.78 -18.17 8.05
N PHE A 184 -3.83 -17.55 7.37
CA PHE A 184 -3.89 -17.11 5.98
C PHE A 184 -2.90 -17.94 5.16
N PRO A 185 -3.31 -19.04 4.54
CA PRO A 185 -2.39 -19.99 3.88
C PRO A 185 -1.70 -19.41 2.64
N THR A 186 -2.29 -18.38 2.02
CA THR A 186 -1.81 -17.79 0.78
C THR A 186 -0.97 -16.53 0.97
N LEU A 187 -0.69 -16.14 2.21
CA LEU A 187 0.18 -15.02 2.57
C LEU A 187 1.58 -15.52 2.95
N GLY A 188 2.46 -14.57 3.23
CA GLY A 188 3.83 -14.85 3.63
C GLY A 188 4.65 -13.57 3.72
N TRP A 189 5.94 -13.68 3.49
CA TRP A 189 6.88 -12.57 3.48
C TRP A 189 7.61 -12.44 2.14
N LEU A 190 8.17 -11.27 1.88
CA LEU A 190 8.94 -10.94 0.67
C LEU A 190 10.14 -10.05 1.02
N SER A 191 11.22 -10.21 0.28
CA SER A 191 12.31 -9.24 0.25
C SER A 191 11.95 -8.10 -0.69
N ILE A 192 11.55 -6.95 -0.15
CA ILE A 192 11.15 -5.81 -0.99
C ILE A 192 12.28 -5.34 -1.90
N PRO A 193 13.56 -5.24 -1.46
CA PRO A 193 14.66 -4.89 -2.34
C PRO A 193 14.77 -5.83 -3.54
N GLU A 194 14.71 -7.14 -3.30
CA GLU A 194 14.83 -8.13 -4.39
C GLU A 194 13.60 -8.11 -5.32
N VAL A 195 12.39 -7.89 -4.77
CA VAL A 195 11.18 -7.66 -5.57
C VAL A 195 11.36 -6.44 -6.50
N CYS A 196 11.85 -5.32 -5.98
CA CYS A 196 12.07 -4.11 -6.79
C CYS A 196 13.14 -4.34 -7.87
N LYS A 197 14.26 -5.01 -7.55
CA LYS A 197 15.31 -5.36 -8.53
C LYS A 197 14.78 -6.32 -9.60
N PHE A 198 14.03 -7.35 -9.20
CA PHE A 198 13.41 -8.28 -10.14
C PHE A 198 12.48 -7.56 -11.12
N ILE A 199 11.64 -6.67 -10.62
CA ILE A 199 10.73 -5.84 -11.40
C ILE A 199 11.51 -5.04 -12.47
N THR A 200 12.50 -4.26 -12.04
CA THR A 200 13.24 -3.37 -12.94
C THR A 200 14.01 -4.15 -14.00
N LYS A 201 14.61 -5.28 -13.63
CA LYS A 201 15.29 -6.17 -14.55
C LYS A 201 14.33 -6.85 -15.54
N LYS A 202 13.24 -7.44 -15.05
CA LYS A 202 12.28 -8.20 -15.87
C LYS A 202 11.58 -7.34 -16.91
N TYR A 203 11.23 -6.10 -16.56
CA TYR A 203 10.49 -5.20 -17.44
C TYR A 203 11.37 -4.17 -18.12
N ASP A 204 12.69 -4.30 -18.03
CA ASP A 204 13.68 -3.38 -18.60
C ASP A 204 13.31 -1.91 -18.30
N ILE A 205 13.29 -1.57 -17.00
CA ILE A 205 12.94 -0.24 -16.53
C ILE A 205 14.24 0.53 -16.20
N PRO A 206 14.57 1.58 -16.97
CA PRO A 206 15.76 2.39 -16.72
C PRO A 206 15.66 3.12 -15.37
N ILE A 207 16.80 3.19 -14.67
CA ILE A 207 16.95 3.93 -13.43
C ILE A 207 17.88 5.10 -13.67
N ILE A 208 17.42 6.32 -13.39
CA ILE A 208 18.20 7.54 -13.44
C ILE A 208 18.68 7.84 -12.03
N SER A 209 20.00 7.76 -11.81
CA SER A 209 20.64 8.01 -10.52
C SER A 209 20.77 9.52 -10.29
N LYS A 210 19.75 10.14 -9.73
CA LYS A 210 19.70 11.57 -9.42
C LYS A 210 18.74 11.83 -8.25
N ASP A 211 19.11 12.77 -7.40
CA ASP A 211 18.21 13.28 -6.37
C ASP A 211 17.35 14.41 -6.95
N ALA A 212 16.05 14.14 -7.07
CA ALA A 212 15.09 15.09 -7.59
C ALA A 212 14.53 15.94 -6.44
N THR A 213 14.97 17.17 -6.33
CA THR A 213 14.63 18.13 -5.26
C THR A 213 13.51 19.10 -5.64
N GLY A 214 13.24 19.28 -6.94
CA GLY A 214 12.22 20.19 -7.44
C GLY A 214 11.52 19.71 -8.69
N ILE A 215 10.30 20.20 -8.90
CA ILE A 215 9.54 20.04 -10.14
C ILE A 215 8.84 21.33 -10.54
N SER A 216 8.77 21.64 -11.84
CA SER A 216 8.10 22.80 -12.37
C SER A 216 7.29 22.48 -13.63
N LEU A 217 6.10 23.07 -13.72
CA LEU A 217 5.21 22.89 -14.89
C LEU A 217 5.66 23.76 -16.05
N VAL A 218 5.96 23.13 -17.18
CA VAL A 218 6.18 23.80 -18.47
C VAL A 218 4.83 23.97 -19.18
N LYS A 219 4.21 25.15 -18.99
CA LYS A 219 2.81 25.42 -19.43
C LYS A 219 2.60 25.19 -20.92
N ARG A 220 3.60 25.52 -21.78
CA ARG A 220 3.48 25.39 -23.25
C ARG A 220 3.18 23.95 -23.67
N ASP A 221 3.80 22.97 -23.00
CA ASP A 221 3.75 21.56 -23.42
C ASP A 221 2.97 20.69 -22.44
N ASN A 222 2.45 21.25 -21.34
CA ASN A 222 1.89 20.53 -20.20
C ASN A 222 2.81 19.40 -19.71
N SER A 223 4.13 19.65 -19.72
CA SER A 223 5.18 18.74 -19.23
C SER A 223 5.79 19.27 -17.94
N TRP A 224 6.62 18.46 -17.30
CA TRP A 224 7.24 18.77 -16.02
C TRP A 224 8.75 18.72 -16.15
N ASP A 225 9.43 19.82 -15.86
CA ASP A 225 10.86 19.80 -15.61
C ASP A 225 11.12 19.30 -14.20
N VAL A 226 11.99 18.32 -14.08
CA VAL A 226 12.46 17.74 -12.82
C VAL A 226 13.88 18.22 -12.57
N PHE A 227 14.14 18.78 -11.39
CA PHE A 227 15.42 19.42 -11.06
C PHE A 227 16.16 18.66 -9.95
N ASP A 228 17.50 18.71 -10.00
CA ASP A 228 18.36 18.31 -8.89
C ASP A 228 18.61 19.49 -7.90
N GLU A 229 19.45 19.24 -6.92
CA GLU A 229 19.82 20.23 -5.87
C GLU A 229 20.53 21.49 -6.39
N ASN A 230 21.05 21.44 -7.62
CA ASN A 230 21.74 22.55 -8.29
C ASN A 230 20.83 23.27 -9.29
N ASP A 231 19.52 23.08 -9.20
CA ASP A 231 18.53 23.59 -10.17
C ASP A 231 18.80 23.16 -11.63
N THR A 232 19.53 22.05 -11.82
CA THR A 232 19.78 21.49 -13.14
C THR A 232 18.63 20.56 -13.54
N VAL A 233 18.12 20.71 -14.78
CA VAL A 233 17.07 19.84 -15.29
C VAL A 233 17.59 18.43 -15.49
N ILE A 234 17.06 17.47 -14.73
CA ILE A 234 17.34 16.04 -14.89
C ILE A 234 16.63 15.49 -16.12
N VAL A 235 15.33 15.77 -16.22
CA VAL A 235 14.45 15.34 -17.33
C VAL A 235 13.31 16.33 -17.53
N ASN A 236 12.77 16.35 -18.77
CA ASN A 236 11.45 16.92 -19.06
C ASN A 236 10.45 15.77 -19.22
N ALA A 237 9.50 15.65 -18.30
CA ALA A 237 8.53 14.56 -18.23
C ALA A 237 7.20 14.97 -18.86
N LYS A 238 6.73 14.27 -19.89
CA LYS A 238 5.36 14.45 -20.39
C LYS A 238 4.30 14.02 -19.38
N LYS A 239 4.61 13.00 -18.59
CA LYS A 239 3.84 12.59 -17.43
C LYS A 239 4.79 12.25 -16.29
N LEU A 240 4.43 12.71 -15.08
CA LEU A 240 5.23 12.52 -13.89
C LEU A 240 4.37 11.88 -12.79
N ILE A 241 4.90 10.82 -12.19
CA ILE A 241 4.29 10.15 -11.05
C ILE A 241 5.22 10.30 -9.85
N ILE A 242 4.72 10.89 -8.76
CA ILE A 242 5.48 11.11 -7.53
C ILE A 242 5.22 9.92 -6.59
N ALA A 243 6.28 9.14 -6.30
CA ALA A 243 6.23 7.93 -5.48
C ALA A 243 7.34 7.88 -4.40
N ASN A 244 7.84 9.06 -3.98
CA ASN A 244 8.95 9.25 -3.05
C ASN A 244 8.51 9.31 -1.58
N SER A 245 7.49 8.53 -1.20
CA SER A 245 6.99 8.37 0.17
C SER A 245 6.59 9.71 0.84
N TYR A 246 7.02 9.97 2.07
CA TYR A 246 6.71 11.20 2.82
C TYR A 246 7.33 12.46 2.18
N GLU A 247 8.37 12.33 1.40
CA GLU A 247 9.04 13.47 0.75
C GLU A 247 8.23 14.11 -0.38
N VAL A 248 7.12 13.50 -0.76
CA VAL A 248 6.15 14.14 -1.66
C VAL A 248 5.79 15.58 -1.21
N GLN A 249 5.87 15.86 0.10
CA GLN A 249 5.59 17.19 0.67
C GLN A 249 6.66 18.23 0.37
N ASN A 250 7.88 17.82 -0.01
CA ASN A 250 8.99 18.73 -0.32
C ASN A 250 8.83 19.37 -1.71
N LEU A 251 7.96 18.79 -2.56
CA LEU A 251 7.71 19.30 -3.90
C LEU A 251 6.55 20.31 -3.89
N LYS A 252 6.76 21.53 -4.43
CA LYS A 252 5.79 22.62 -4.38
C LYS A 252 4.35 22.23 -4.77
N PRO A 253 4.08 21.48 -5.86
CA PRO A 253 2.72 21.10 -6.25
C PRO A 253 2.03 20.14 -5.28
N THR A 254 2.77 19.44 -4.43
CA THR A 254 2.28 18.42 -3.51
C THR A 254 2.53 18.75 -2.04
N SER A 255 3.03 19.94 -1.73
CA SER A 255 3.39 20.36 -0.37
C SER A 255 2.23 20.35 0.63
N TYR A 256 0.99 20.48 0.15
CA TYR A 256 -0.23 20.40 0.98
C TYR A 256 -0.64 18.97 1.36
N LEU A 257 -0.06 17.94 0.72
CA LEU A 257 -0.35 16.54 1.03
C LEU A 257 0.25 16.17 2.38
N SER A 258 -0.55 16.27 3.44
CA SER A 258 -0.09 16.02 4.80
C SER A 258 0.20 14.54 5.05
N LEU A 259 1.47 14.19 5.13
CA LEU A 259 1.98 12.88 5.53
C LEU A 259 2.78 12.99 6.82
N LYS A 260 2.65 12.02 7.70
CA LYS A 260 3.51 11.89 8.87
C LYS A 260 4.67 10.95 8.55
N LYS A 261 5.90 11.39 8.82
CA LYS A 261 7.09 10.55 8.81
C LYS A 261 7.06 9.69 10.07
N LEU A 262 7.02 8.37 9.90
CA LEU A 262 6.94 7.41 10.99
C LEU A 262 8.13 6.49 10.94
N ARG A 263 9.03 6.61 11.92
CA ARG A 263 10.18 5.74 12.07
C ARG A 263 9.76 4.34 12.50
N GLY A 264 10.42 3.33 11.98
CA GLY A 264 10.26 1.95 12.41
C GLY A 264 11.54 1.18 12.24
N GLN A 265 11.91 0.44 13.29
CA GLN A 265 13.05 -0.47 13.29
C GLN A 265 12.56 -1.91 13.25
N VAL A 266 13.18 -2.70 12.40
CA VAL A 266 13.08 -4.15 12.37
C VAL A 266 14.30 -4.71 13.10
N THR A 267 14.11 -5.77 13.87
CA THR A 267 15.15 -6.52 14.56
C THR A 267 15.39 -7.82 13.83
N GLU A 268 16.62 -8.13 13.54
CA GLU A 268 17.09 -9.43 13.03
C GLU A 268 17.95 -10.09 14.11
N PHE A 269 17.76 -11.39 14.31
CA PHE A 269 18.47 -12.14 15.36
C PHE A 269 18.66 -13.60 14.97
N CYS A 270 19.71 -14.23 15.52
CA CYS A 270 20.04 -15.62 15.26
C CYS A 270 18.96 -16.56 15.79
N SER A 271 18.65 -17.60 15.03
CA SER A 271 17.75 -18.67 15.47
C SER A 271 18.40 -19.57 16.52
N ASN A 272 17.55 -20.21 17.33
CA ASN A 272 17.92 -21.32 18.21
C ASN A 272 17.13 -22.58 17.85
N GLN A 273 17.44 -23.72 18.48
CA GLN A 273 16.81 -25.02 18.20
C GLN A 273 15.28 -25.00 18.29
N GLU A 274 14.69 -24.16 19.14
CA GLU A 274 13.23 -24.04 19.26
C GLU A 274 12.67 -23.11 18.18
N SER A 275 13.32 -21.99 17.90
CA SER A 275 12.83 -21.01 16.93
C SER A 275 12.99 -21.45 15.48
N GLU A 276 13.97 -22.31 15.17
CA GLU A 276 14.13 -22.92 13.83
C GLU A 276 12.93 -23.78 13.39
N LYS A 277 12.13 -24.26 14.35
CA LYS A 277 10.91 -25.01 14.07
C LYS A 277 9.76 -24.16 13.52
N LEU A 278 9.92 -22.83 13.54
CA LEU A 278 8.88 -21.90 13.06
C LEU A 278 8.68 -22.04 11.55
N LYS A 279 7.44 -22.39 11.14
CA LYS A 279 7.09 -22.73 9.76
C LYS A 279 6.32 -21.64 9.01
N CYS A 280 5.70 -20.71 9.72
CA CYS A 280 4.91 -19.64 9.11
C CYS A 280 5.22 -18.29 9.78
N VAL A 281 4.83 -17.20 9.13
CA VAL A 281 4.91 -15.89 9.77
C VAL A 281 3.87 -15.82 10.89
N ILE A 282 4.27 -15.33 12.05
CA ILE A 282 3.36 -15.00 13.15
C ILE A 282 3.19 -13.50 13.23
N CYS A 283 1.95 -13.03 13.35
CA CYS A 283 1.58 -11.64 13.58
C CYS A 283 0.74 -11.53 14.84
N GLY A 284 0.98 -10.49 15.62
CA GLY A 284 0.24 -10.08 16.81
C GLY A 284 0.43 -8.59 17.01
N ASP A 285 0.92 -8.16 18.17
CA ASP A 285 1.37 -6.76 18.40
C ASP A 285 2.58 -6.39 17.50
N GLY A 286 3.44 -7.38 17.22
CA GLY A 286 4.49 -7.35 16.20
C GLY A 286 4.33 -8.50 15.21
N TYR A 287 5.43 -8.81 14.50
CA TYR A 287 5.54 -10.00 13.67
C TYR A 287 6.86 -10.74 13.92
N LEU A 288 6.86 -12.03 13.59
CA LEU A 288 8.06 -12.89 13.57
C LEU A 288 8.02 -13.71 12.29
N THR A 289 9.13 -13.69 11.52
CA THR A 289 9.28 -14.52 10.31
C THR A 289 9.96 -15.85 10.63
N PRO A 290 9.77 -16.92 9.85
CA PRO A 290 10.61 -18.10 9.90
C PRO A 290 12.09 -17.76 9.77
N SER A 291 12.96 -18.64 10.28
CA SER A 291 14.41 -18.51 10.14
C SER A 291 14.83 -18.78 8.70
N ILE A 292 15.72 -17.94 8.19
CA ILE A 292 16.37 -18.13 6.89
C ILE A 292 17.87 -17.93 7.09
N ASN A 293 18.61 -18.93 6.71
CA ASN A 293 20.06 -18.97 6.97
C ASN A 293 20.40 -18.70 8.44
N GLY A 294 19.61 -19.24 9.36
CA GLY A 294 19.83 -19.10 10.79
C GLY A 294 19.39 -17.76 11.39
N ILE A 295 18.67 -16.90 10.65
CA ILE A 295 18.29 -15.56 11.12
C ILE A 295 16.76 -15.37 11.03
N HIS A 296 16.16 -14.88 12.10
CA HIS A 296 14.77 -14.39 12.14
C HIS A 296 14.70 -12.87 11.93
N ALA A 297 13.54 -12.38 11.51
CA ALA A 297 13.22 -10.96 11.58
C ALA A 297 11.93 -10.74 12.39
N CYS A 298 11.94 -9.77 13.28
CA CYS A 298 10.77 -9.38 14.05
C CYS A 298 10.61 -7.85 14.08
N GLY A 299 9.39 -7.38 14.29
CA GLY A 299 9.11 -5.96 14.34
C GLY A 299 7.64 -5.60 14.08
N ALA A 300 7.40 -4.33 13.87
CA ALA A 300 8.38 -3.27 13.91
C ALA A 300 7.97 -2.24 14.96
N THR A 301 8.92 -1.41 15.34
CA THR A 301 8.58 -0.25 16.18
C THR A 301 7.81 0.81 15.39
N TYR A 302 7.14 1.70 16.12
CA TYR A 302 6.37 2.84 15.60
C TYR A 302 6.70 4.07 16.42
N ASN A 303 7.66 4.88 15.95
CA ASN A 303 8.07 6.09 16.65
C ASN A 303 7.75 7.33 15.81
N HIS A 304 6.88 8.20 16.35
CA HIS A 304 6.43 9.41 15.66
C HIS A 304 7.38 10.60 15.84
N ASN A 305 8.23 10.58 16.87
CA ASN A 305 9.03 11.73 17.28
C ASN A 305 10.53 11.51 17.09
N ASP A 306 10.93 10.35 16.63
CA ASP A 306 12.32 10.00 16.38
C ASP A 306 12.62 10.04 14.87
N LEU A 307 13.60 10.82 14.49
CA LEU A 307 14.07 10.97 13.10
C LEU A 307 15.47 10.34 12.89
N SER A 308 15.99 9.64 13.90
CA SER A 308 17.28 8.96 13.81
C SER A 308 17.23 7.83 12.79
N GLU A 309 18.22 7.77 11.93
CA GLU A 309 18.43 6.68 10.96
C GLU A 309 19.21 5.52 11.56
N SER A 310 19.77 5.72 12.75
CA SER A 310 20.58 4.71 13.43
C SER A 310 19.70 3.68 14.11
N ILE A 311 20.18 2.43 14.08
CA ILE A 311 19.61 1.34 14.87
C ILE A 311 19.87 1.64 16.36
N ASN A 312 18.89 1.37 17.22
CA ASN A 312 19.04 1.51 18.65
C ASN A 312 18.56 0.28 19.42
N GLU A 313 19.13 0.05 20.57
CA GLU A 313 18.85 -1.12 21.40
C GLU A 313 17.46 -1.09 22.04
N LEU A 314 16.93 0.09 22.34
CA LEU A 314 15.57 0.24 22.91
C LEU A 314 14.51 -0.28 21.95
N ASP A 315 14.70 -0.06 20.65
CA ASP A 315 13.79 -0.58 19.63
C ASP A 315 13.91 -2.11 19.49
N HIS A 316 15.11 -2.70 19.65
CA HIS A 316 15.26 -4.15 19.71
C HIS A 316 14.48 -4.74 20.88
N ARG A 317 14.66 -4.17 22.08
CA ARG A 317 13.90 -4.57 23.28
C ARG A 317 12.40 -4.39 23.10
N ALA A 318 11.96 -3.30 22.48
CA ALA A 318 10.55 -3.06 22.19
C ALA A 318 9.97 -4.11 21.23
N ASN A 319 10.72 -4.51 20.19
CA ASN A 319 10.29 -5.54 19.25
C ASN A 319 10.17 -6.92 19.93
N PHE A 320 11.14 -7.29 20.78
CA PHE A 320 11.03 -8.51 21.57
C PHE A 320 9.89 -8.44 22.59
N GLY A 321 9.69 -7.28 23.22
CA GLY A 321 8.58 -7.04 24.13
C GLY A 321 7.21 -7.28 23.48
N LYS A 322 7.03 -6.88 22.23
CA LYS A 322 5.81 -7.12 21.46
C LYS A 322 5.55 -8.61 21.18
N LEU A 323 6.59 -9.38 20.91
CA LEU A 323 6.44 -10.83 20.77
C LEU A 323 6.00 -11.45 22.10
N ILE A 324 6.69 -11.10 23.21
CA ILE A 324 6.39 -11.62 24.55
C ILE A 324 4.97 -11.22 25.01
N SER A 325 4.51 -10.00 24.66
CA SER A 325 3.14 -9.56 24.99
C SER A 325 2.07 -10.34 24.23
N THR A 326 2.38 -10.85 23.06
CA THR A 326 1.48 -11.70 22.29
C THR A 326 1.36 -13.10 22.91
N ASP A 327 2.49 -13.73 23.28
CA ASP A 327 2.55 -15.01 24.00
C ASP A 327 3.85 -15.14 24.79
N LEU A 328 3.76 -15.50 26.06
CA LEU A 328 4.93 -15.66 26.92
C LEU A 328 5.93 -16.73 26.43
N LYS A 329 5.48 -17.71 25.64
CA LYS A 329 6.34 -18.74 25.05
C LYS A 329 7.37 -18.18 24.09
N PHE A 330 7.16 -17.00 23.53
CA PHE A 330 8.17 -16.33 22.71
C PHE A 330 9.47 -16.05 23.47
N LYS A 331 9.45 -15.97 24.81
CA LYS A 331 10.69 -15.89 25.60
C LYS A 331 11.68 -17.03 25.27
N ASN A 332 11.17 -18.24 25.01
CA ASN A 332 12.03 -19.38 24.70
C ASN A 332 12.69 -19.26 23.31
N LEU A 333 12.06 -18.52 22.40
CA LEU A 333 12.58 -18.31 21.04
C LEU A 333 13.66 -17.22 20.97
N ILE A 334 13.67 -16.31 21.96
CA ILE A 334 14.60 -15.18 22.04
C ILE A 334 15.54 -15.29 23.26
N HIS A 335 15.57 -16.44 23.92
CA HIS A 335 16.43 -16.67 25.08
C HIS A 335 17.90 -16.84 24.65
N ASN A 336 18.82 -16.24 25.41
CA ASN A 336 20.29 -16.31 25.20
C ASN A 336 20.76 -15.77 23.84
N ILE A 337 20.09 -14.73 23.29
CA ILE A 337 20.61 -14.02 22.14
C ILE A 337 21.63 -13.00 22.64
N ASP A 338 22.89 -13.15 22.22
CA ASP A 338 23.91 -12.16 22.47
C ASP A 338 23.64 -10.87 21.70
N SER A 339 24.01 -9.73 22.30
CA SER A 339 23.83 -8.43 21.63
C SER A 339 24.58 -8.34 20.30
N THR A 340 25.68 -9.12 20.14
CA THR A 340 26.42 -9.23 18.88
C THR A 340 25.69 -10.00 17.79
N ASP A 341 24.69 -10.81 18.16
CA ASP A 341 23.86 -11.60 17.23
C ASP A 341 22.58 -10.87 16.83
N ILE A 342 22.44 -9.60 17.24
CA ILE A 342 21.31 -8.74 16.93
C ILE A 342 21.74 -7.70 15.91
N SER A 343 21.01 -7.66 14.81
CA SER A 343 21.11 -6.61 13.79
C SER A 343 19.73 -6.05 13.47
N GLY A 344 19.63 -5.24 12.47
CA GLY A 344 18.32 -4.72 12.09
C GLY A 344 18.40 -3.66 11.02
N TRP A 345 17.27 -3.04 10.82
CA TRP A 345 17.11 -2.02 9.81
C TRP A 345 16.11 -0.96 10.26
N VAL A 346 16.37 0.29 9.91
CA VAL A 346 15.52 1.43 10.18
C VAL A 346 14.95 1.98 8.88
N GLY A 347 13.66 2.30 8.88
CA GLY A 347 13.03 2.95 7.75
C GLY A 347 11.91 3.90 8.16
N PHE A 348 11.63 4.85 7.28
CA PHE A 348 10.61 5.89 7.51
C PHE A 348 9.41 5.68 6.59
N ARG A 349 8.27 5.46 7.20
CA ARG A 349 6.99 5.28 6.51
C ARG A 349 6.27 6.60 6.37
N GLY A 350 5.72 6.89 5.20
CA GLY A 350 4.79 8.00 5.01
C GLY A 350 3.37 7.56 5.33
N THR A 351 2.72 8.19 6.33
CA THR A 351 1.37 7.82 6.79
C THR A 351 0.43 9.01 6.66
N THR A 352 -0.75 8.79 6.08
CA THR A 352 -1.82 9.79 5.97
C THR A 352 -2.65 9.86 7.24
N ARG A 353 -3.47 10.91 7.38
CA ARG A 353 -4.37 11.12 8.53
C ARG A 353 -5.42 10.01 8.71
N ASP A 354 -5.80 9.33 7.64
CA ASP A 354 -6.84 8.30 7.62
C ASP A 354 -6.30 6.89 7.29
N TYR A 355 -4.99 6.74 7.28
CA TYR A 355 -4.27 5.49 6.97
C TYR A 355 -4.53 4.91 5.57
N LEU A 356 -5.25 5.63 4.70
CA LEU A 356 -5.42 5.29 3.30
C LEU A 356 -4.36 6.00 2.45
N PRO A 357 -3.80 5.35 1.42
CA PRO A 357 -2.79 5.97 0.56
C PRO A 357 -3.35 7.13 -0.27
N PHE A 358 -2.47 7.87 -0.91
CA PHE A 358 -2.80 8.75 -2.02
C PHE A 358 -2.51 8.03 -3.33
N ALA A 359 -3.53 7.88 -4.19
CA ALA A 359 -3.38 7.34 -5.53
C ALA A 359 -4.27 8.09 -6.51
N GLY A 360 -3.66 8.78 -7.48
CA GLY A 360 -4.38 9.52 -8.51
C GLY A 360 -3.75 10.84 -8.92
N PRO A 361 -4.49 11.69 -9.67
CA PRO A 361 -4.00 12.97 -10.16
C PRO A 361 -3.79 13.97 -9.01
N VAL A 362 -2.76 14.81 -9.14
CA VAL A 362 -2.43 15.84 -8.14
C VAL A 362 -3.35 17.04 -8.33
N PRO A 363 -4.21 17.38 -7.34
CA PRO A 363 -5.06 18.57 -7.42
C PRO A 363 -4.26 19.87 -7.30
N ASN A 364 -4.67 20.89 -8.03
CA ASN A 364 -4.22 22.25 -7.79
C ASN A 364 -4.92 22.77 -6.53
N PHE A 365 -4.19 22.85 -5.42
CA PHE A 365 -4.75 23.16 -4.11
C PHE A 365 -5.53 24.50 -4.07
N ASP A 366 -4.92 25.56 -4.61
CA ASP A 366 -5.51 26.89 -4.56
C ASP A 366 -6.79 26.97 -5.41
N GLU A 367 -6.74 26.47 -6.64
CA GLU A 367 -7.91 26.42 -7.51
C GLU A 367 -9.02 25.53 -6.95
N MET A 368 -8.67 24.37 -6.34
CA MET A 368 -9.66 23.50 -5.69
C MET A 368 -10.31 24.17 -4.50
N LYS A 369 -9.53 24.85 -3.66
CA LYS A 369 -9.99 25.58 -2.48
C LYS A 369 -10.95 26.71 -2.86
N GLU A 370 -10.63 27.49 -3.88
CA GLU A 370 -11.46 28.57 -4.39
C GLU A 370 -12.76 28.02 -4.99
N LYS A 371 -12.65 27.09 -5.94
CA LYS A 371 -13.76 26.52 -6.71
C LYS A 371 -14.80 25.84 -5.84
N PHE A 372 -14.37 25.11 -4.80
CA PHE A 372 -15.25 24.38 -3.88
C PHE A 372 -15.45 25.10 -2.53
N SER A 373 -15.14 26.40 -2.46
CA SER A 373 -15.28 27.23 -1.23
C SER A 373 -16.69 27.22 -0.65
N TYR A 374 -17.73 27.07 -1.49
CA TYR A 374 -19.13 26.98 -1.08
C TYR A 374 -19.43 25.80 -0.15
N LEU A 375 -18.58 24.76 -0.14
CA LEU A 375 -18.72 23.62 0.80
C LEU A 375 -18.50 24.02 2.26
N ARG A 376 -17.90 25.18 2.52
CA ARG A 376 -17.82 25.77 3.87
C ARG A 376 -19.18 26.25 4.39
N LEU A 377 -20.05 26.69 3.49
CA LEU A 377 -21.39 27.18 3.83
C LEU A 377 -22.39 26.01 3.87
N ASP A 378 -22.34 25.16 2.87
CA ASP A 378 -23.20 23.99 2.76
C ASP A 378 -22.38 22.74 2.35
N ALA A 379 -22.05 21.91 3.34
CA ALA A 379 -21.26 20.68 3.13
C ALA A 379 -21.96 19.62 2.25
N LYS A 380 -23.26 19.75 2.03
CA LYS A 380 -24.07 18.84 1.21
C LYS A 380 -24.38 19.40 -0.17
N LYS A 381 -24.04 20.66 -0.44
CA LYS A 381 -24.33 21.30 -1.73
C LYS A 381 -23.71 20.49 -2.87
N ALA A 382 -24.56 20.07 -3.79
CA ALA A 382 -24.15 19.45 -5.04
C ALA A 382 -23.72 20.52 -6.06
N SER A 383 -22.80 20.16 -6.93
CA SER A 383 -22.35 21.00 -8.04
C SER A 383 -21.87 20.12 -9.18
N ASP A 384 -22.07 20.56 -10.40
CA ASP A 384 -21.52 19.93 -11.61
C ASP A 384 -20.05 20.30 -11.84
N ASP A 385 -19.47 21.11 -10.94
CA ASP A 385 -18.07 21.49 -11.02
C ASP A 385 -17.15 20.26 -10.94
N ILE A 386 -16.29 20.13 -11.93
CA ILE A 386 -15.21 19.14 -11.93
C ILE A 386 -13.98 19.70 -11.20
N GLY A 387 -13.15 18.81 -10.66
CA GLY A 387 -11.93 19.20 -9.96
C GLY A 387 -10.92 19.93 -10.84
N SER A 388 -10.04 20.70 -10.20
CA SER A 388 -8.89 21.35 -10.82
C SER A 388 -7.62 20.59 -10.47
N TYR A 389 -6.87 20.15 -11.48
CA TYR A 389 -5.71 19.29 -11.33
C TYR A 389 -4.53 19.81 -12.14
N PHE A 390 -3.33 19.59 -11.63
CA PHE A 390 -2.15 19.79 -12.42
C PHE A 390 -2.13 18.82 -13.62
N PRO A 391 -1.84 19.30 -14.83
CA PRO A 391 -1.84 18.44 -16.01
C PRO A 391 -0.74 17.37 -15.89
N ASN A 392 -1.07 16.12 -16.21
CA ASN A 392 -0.10 15.02 -16.32
C ASN A 392 0.75 14.76 -15.06
N LEU A 393 0.29 15.19 -13.88
CA LEU A 393 0.96 14.97 -12.60
C LEU A 393 0.12 14.03 -11.72
N TYR A 394 0.74 12.97 -11.23
CA TYR A 394 0.09 11.93 -10.40
C TYR A 394 0.90 11.69 -9.14
N VAL A 395 0.26 11.13 -8.13
CA VAL A 395 0.91 10.73 -6.86
C VAL A 395 0.52 9.32 -6.47
N ASN A 396 1.51 8.53 -6.03
CA ASN A 396 1.35 7.21 -5.43
C ASN A 396 2.16 7.14 -4.13
N SER A 397 1.56 7.55 -3.02
CA SER A 397 2.28 7.71 -1.76
C SER A 397 1.38 7.46 -0.54
N GLY A 398 1.97 7.49 0.65
CA GLY A 398 1.22 7.35 1.90
C GLY A 398 0.83 5.91 2.24
N MET A 399 1.65 4.93 1.85
CA MET A 399 1.39 3.50 2.04
C MET A 399 1.44 3.06 3.51
N GLY A 400 2.00 3.88 4.40
CA GLY A 400 2.22 3.52 5.80
C GLY A 400 3.05 2.24 5.92
N SER A 401 2.61 1.35 6.80
CA SER A 401 3.26 0.03 7.01
C SER A 401 2.72 -1.09 6.10
N ARG A 402 1.90 -0.75 5.08
CA ARG A 402 1.24 -1.75 4.22
C ARG A 402 1.64 -1.62 2.75
N GLY A 403 2.90 -1.23 2.50
CA GLY A 403 3.43 -1.05 1.15
C GLY A 403 3.19 -2.27 0.25
N LEU A 404 3.44 -3.48 0.73
CA LEU A 404 3.20 -4.71 -0.04
C LEU A 404 1.73 -4.88 -0.47
N SER A 405 0.77 -4.58 0.40
CA SER A 405 -0.65 -4.73 0.04
C SER A 405 -1.15 -3.57 -0.82
N TYR A 406 -0.72 -2.33 -0.51
CA TYR A 406 -1.30 -1.13 -1.12
C TYR A 406 -0.65 -0.74 -2.45
N ALA A 407 0.69 -0.90 -2.57
CA ALA A 407 1.41 -0.42 -3.74
C ALA A 407 0.94 -1.04 -5.06
N PRO A 408 0.81 -2.36 -5.23
CA PRO A 408 0.33 -2.92 -6.49
C PRO A 408 -1.13 -2.52 -6.80
N PHE A 409 -1.97 -2.38 -5.76
CA PHE A 409 -3.36 -1.96 -5.93
C PHE A 409 -3.47 -0.50 -6.41
N CYS A 410 -2.75 0.42 -5.77
CA CYS A 410 -2.71 1.84 -6.16
C CYS A 410 -2.07 2.03 -7.54
N ALA A 411 -1.03 1.25 -7.85
CA ALA A 411 -0.37 1.25 -9.15
C ALA A 411 -1.34 0.94 -10.31
N GLU A 412 -2.17 -0.08 -10.14
CA GLU A 412 -3.18 -0.46 -11.15
C GLU A 412 -4.23 0.63 -11.35
N ILE A 413 -4.65 1.32 -10.28
CA ILE A 413 -5.59 2.44 -10.35
C ILE A 413 -5.01 3.60 -11.14
N ILE A 414 -3.76 4.01 -10.82
CA ILE A 414 -3.08 5.11 -11.52
C ILE A 414 -2.84 4.76 -12.98
N ALA A 415 -2.40 3.53 -13.25
CA ALA A 415 -2.17 3.09 -14.61
C ALA A 415 -3.47 3.04 -15.44
N ALA A 416 -4.58 2.61 -14.84
CA ALA A 416 -5.90 2.66 -15.49
C ALA A 416 -6.34 4.11 -15.79
N GLU A 417 -6.11 5.05 -14.89
CA GLU A 417 -6.39 6.48 -15.12
C GLU A 417 -5.56 7.06 -16.26
N ILE A 418 -4.25 6.82 -16.24
CA ILE A 418 -3.31 7.29 -17.28
C ILE A 418 -3.66 6.71 -18.65
N SER A 419 -4.06 5.44 -18.71
CA SER A 419 -4.44 4.76 -19.97
C SER A 419 -5.90 4.96 -20.37
N ASN A 420 -6.66 5.81 -19.67
CA ASN A 420 -8.09 6.02 -19.88
C ASN A 420 -8.97 4.76 -19.81
N GLN A 421 -8.52 3.77 -19.04
CA GLN A 421 -9.30 2.58 -18.71
C GLN A 421 -10.27 2.88 -17.55
N ILE A 422 -11.34 2.09 -17.47
CA ILE A 422 -12.26 2.17 -16.33
C ILE A 422 -11.60 1.50 -15.13
N PRO A 423 -11.47 2.18 -13.98
CA PRO A 423 -10.97 1.55 -12.78
C PRO A 423 -11.88 0.38 -12.34
N PHE A 424 -11.26 -0.72 -11.97
CA PHE A 424 -11.94 -1.98 -11.56
C PHE A 424 -12.44 -1.96 -10.10
N ILE A 425 -12.48 -0.79 -9.47
CA ILE A 425 -12.82 -0.60 -8.06
C ILE A 425 -14.11 0.19 -7.87
N PRO A 426 -14.83 0.00 -6.75
CA PRO A 426 -15.96 0.82 -6.37
C PRO A 426 -15.61 2.32 -6.34
N LYS A 427 -16.55 3.15 -6.81
CA LYS A 427 -16.38 4.62 -6.81
C LYS A 427 -15.96 5.15 -5.43
N GLN A 428 -16.56 4.64 -4.35
CA GLN A 428 -16.27 5.11 -3.00
C GLN A 428 -14.81 4.88 -2.62
N ILE A 429 -14.26 3.70 -2.88
CA ILE A 429 -12.84 3.39 -2.63
C ILE A 429 -11.95 4.36 -3.41
N ARG A 430 -12.27 4.63 -4.67
CA ARG A 430 -11.52 5.61 -5.47
C ARG A 430 -11.53 7.00 -4.84
N LEU A 431 -12.68 7.45 -4.32
CA LEU A 431 -12.79 8.74 -3.63
C LEU A 431 -11.97 8.77 -2.33
N ASP A 432 -11.91 7.66 -1.60
CA ASP A 432 -11.24 7.58 -0.30
C ASP A 432 -9.72 7.55 -0.39
N ILE A 433 -9.15 7.13 -1.54
CA ILE A 433 -7.70 7.21 -1.78
C ILE A 433 -7.30 8.40 -2.65
N HIS A 434 -8.27 9.16 -3.15
CA HIS A 434 -8.02 10.29 -4.05
C HIS A 434 -7.23 11.41 -3.37
N PRO A 435 -6.19 12.00 -4.02
CA PRO A 435 -5.37 13.05 -3.40
C PRO A 435 -6.14 14.30 -2.95
N ALA A 436 -7.24 14.66 -3.64
CA ALA A 436 -8.08 15.80 -3.28
C ALA A 436 -9.00 15.57 -2.06
N ARG A 437 -9.09 14.34 -1.54
CA ARG A 437 -10.06 14.00 -0.48
C ARG A 437 -9.93 14.86 0.78
N PHE A 438 -8.71 15.23 1.16
CA PHE A 438 -8.51 16.06 2.35
C PHE A 438 -8.89 17.52 2.10
N ILE A 439 -8.66 18.06 0.91
CA ILE A 439 -9.11 19.42 0.55
C ILE A 439 -10.64 19.50 0.73
N ILE A 440 -11.38 18.56 0.14
CA ILE A 440 -12.84 18.52 0.23
C ILE A 440 -13.33 18.29 1.66
N ARG A 441 -12.66 17.38 2.43
CA ARG A 441 -13.01 17.14 3.84
C ARG A 441 -12.75 18.36 4.72
N ASP A 442 -11.65 19.07 4.49
CA ASP A 442 -11.26 20.23 5.29
C ASP A 442 -12.10 21.46 4.94
N LEU A 443 -12.52 21.64 3.67
CA LEU A 443 -13.54 22.64 3.29
C LEU A 443 -14.88 22.37 3.99
N LYS A 444 -15.40 21.13 3.92
CA LYS A 444 -16.65 20.74 4.61
C LYS A 444 -16.61 20.93 6.12
N LYS A 445 -15.41 20.83 6.72
CA LYS A 445 -15.18 21.02 8.16
C LYS A 445 -14.71 22.45 8.52
N LYS A 446 -14.72 23.39 7.56
CA LYS A 446 -14.28 24.79 7.73
C LYS A 446 -12.85 24.92 8.31
N ARG A 447 -11.95 24.02 7.89
CA ARG A 447 -10.55 24.01 8.35
C ARG A 447 -9.59 24.77 7.42
N ILE A 448 -10.00 24.93 6.17
CA ILE A 448 -9.29 25.68 5.12
C ILE A 448 -10.24 26.58 4.35
#